data_819576df61c3e8d71b1edd9b144a2b59
#
_entry.id   819576df61c3e8d71b1edd9b144a2b59
#
_cell.length_a   1.000
_cell.length_b   1.000
_cell.length_c   1.000
_cell.angle_alpha   90.00
_cell.angle_beta   90.00
_cell.angle_gamma   90.00
#
_symmetry.space_group_name_H-M   'P 1'
#
loop_
_entity.id
_entity.type
_entity.pdbx_description
1 polymer ?
#
loop_
_entity_poly.entity_id
_entity_poly.type
_entity_poly.pdbx_seq_one_letter_code
_entity_poly.pdbx_strand_id
1 'polypeptide(L)'
;PVDTGLTWSAASSKMIRNPGANTIWYSYGKSFRSTKPSCYNYLRDVYYAKDGRTFFGASEQAVKFYMDPRNWLDSNYIFLFNDYKYHRGIDYLSVVKTLFKGRNRTLYKNAKSFVNAGKTYGLSPIYLAAKAAEEQGGSINSGRVDGKYVYNIFNIGAYDSSGGGARNGLRWARRKSNSKYLTPWTSVDKAVKGGAKYLAYNFVGNRQNTAYLEHFNVLNGYSNVGTHVYMTAVYAPKNMAAHTASNYRKYKIHSKTNVFYIPVYRNMPSKEAPVPSQSNRKDNNNYMKVLKIKMSDGSKTFIKRTS
;
A
#
# COMPACT_ATOMS: atom_id res chain seq x y z
N PRO A 1 20.79 -1.29 -7.14
CA PRO A 1 19.71 -1.65 -8.09
C PRO A 1 19.35 -3.13 -7.97
N VAL A 2 18.08 -3.46 -8.24
CA VAL A 2 17.57 -4.83 -8.28
C VAL A 2 16.87 -5.06 -9.61
N ASP A 3 17.37 -5.99 -10.42
CA ASP A 3 16.76 -6.32 -11.70
C ASP A 3 15.42 -7.04 -11.46
N THR A 4 14.34 -6.48 -12.01
CA THR A 4 13.01 -7.08 -11.98
C THR A 4 12.87 -8.24 -12.98
N GLY A 5 13.75 -8.34 -13.95
CA GLY A 5 13.62 -9.26 -15.10
C GLY A 5 12.50 -8.89 -16.07
N LEU A 6 11.82 -7.75 -15.87
CA LEU A 6 10.64 -7.33 -16.63
C LEU A 6 10.96 -6.10 -17.48
N THR A 7 10.29 -5.95 -18.62
CA THR A 7 10.26 -4.67 -19.32
C THR A 7 9.31 -3.71 -18.64
N TRP A 8 9.60 -2.41 -18.69
CA TRP A 8 8.72 -1.38 -18.16
C TRP A 8 7.30 -1.48 -18.73
N SER A 9 7.19 -1.66 -20.03
CA SER A 9 5.89 -1.77 -20.69
C SER A 9 5.08 -2.96 -20.18
N ALA A 10 5.70 -4.14 -20.06
CA ALA A 10 5.00 -5.33 -19.55
C ALA A 10 4.56 -5.16 -18.10
N ALA A 11 5.45 -4.71 -17.22
CA ALA A 11 5.16 -4.53 -15.81
C ALA A 11 4.06 -3.47 -15.58
N SER A 12 4.21 -2.28 -16.18
CA SER A 12 3.22 -1.20 -16.01
C SER A 12 1.86 -1.55 -16.61
N SER A 13 1.82 -2.19 -17.80
CA SER A 13 0.54 -2.64 -18.38
C SER A 13 -0.15 -3.70 -17.55
N LYS A 14 0.61 -4.63 -16.95
CA LYS A 14 0.05 -5.65 -16.05
C LYS A 14 -0.54 -5.00 -14.80
N MET A 15 0.19 -4.05 -14.19
CA MET A 15 -0.27 -3.32 -13.01
C MET A 15 -1.58 -2.57 -13.28
N ILE A 16 -1.65 -1.85 -14.40
CA ILE A 16 -2.83 -1.05 -14.83
C ILE A 16 -4.09 -1.90 -15.04
N ARG A 17 -3.95 -3.19 -15.33
CA ARG A 17 -5.11 -4.09 -15.54
C ARG A 17 -5.91 -4.37 -14.27
N ASN A 18 -5.33 -4.13 -13.09
CA ASN A 18 -6.00 -4.38 -11.82
C ASN A 18 -6.31 -3.06 -11.08
N PRO A 19 -7.41 -2.36 -11.41
CA PRO A 19 -7.78 -1.11 -10.75
C PRO A 19 -8.16 -1.28 -9.27
N GLY A 20 -8.49 -2.49 -8.82
CA GLY A 20 -8.74 -2.79 -7.42
C GLY A 20 -7.47 -2.84 -6.57
N ALA A 21 -6.32 -3.16 -7.20
CA ALA A 21 -5.00 -3.11 -6.55
C ALA A 21 -4.32 -1.74 -6.69
N ASN A 22 -4.93 -0.80 -7.44
CA ASN A 22 -4.41 0.54 -7.69
C ASN A 22 -5.54 1.54 -7.50
N THR A 23 -5.76 1.94 -6.27
CA THR A 23 -6.79 2.91 -5.95
C THR A 23 -6.18 4.29 -5.68
N ILE A 24 -7.02 5.32 -5.83
CA ILE A 24 -6.69 6.71 -5.54
C ILE A 24 -7.81 7.35 -4.71
N TRP A 25 -7.44 8.14 -3.72
CA TRP A 25 -8.39 8.84 -2.86
C TRP A 25 -9.19 9.90 -3.62
N TYR A 26 -10.44 10.11 -3.27
CA TYR A 26 -11.37 11.01 -3.98
C TYR A 26 -10.89 12.47 -4.09
N SER A 27 -10.04 12.93 -3.17
CA SER A 27 -9.52 14.32 -3.20
C SER A 27 -8.49 14.56 -4.30
N TYR A 28 -7.90 13.50 -4.87
CA TYR A 28 -7.05 13.64 -6.05
C TYR A 28 -7.90 14.03 -7.27
N GLY A 29 -7.38 14.92 -8.11
CA GLY A 29 -8.07 15.42 -9.29
C GLY A 29 -8.51 14.31 -10.27
N LYS A 30 -9.42 14.66 -11.19
CA LYS A 30 -9.95 13.71 -12.19
C LYS A 30 -8.86 13.07 -13.05
N SER A 31 -7.71 13.73 -13.28
CA SER A 31 -6.57 13.18 -14.02
C SER A 31 -5.94 11.93 -13.36
N PHE A 32 -6.11 11.80 -12.04
CA PHE A 32 -5.62 10.65 -11.30
C PHE A 32 -6.59 9.46 -11.31
N ARG A 33 -7.84 9.64 -11.75
CA ARG A 33 -8.87 8.60 -11.74
C ARG A 33 -9.01 7.94 -13.09
N SER A 34 -9.17 6.63 -13.09
CA SER A 34 -9.39 5.84 -14.30
C SER A 34 -10.77 6.05 -14.90
N THR A 35 -10.80 6.24 -16.20
CA THR A 35 -12.03 6.27 -16.99
C THR A 35 -12.30 4.98 -17.75
N LYS A 36 -11.63 3.88 -17.39
CA LYS A 36 -11.96 2.55 -17.94
C LYS A 36 -13.44 2.21 -17.64
N PRO A 37 -14.12 1.44 -18.48
CA PRO A 37 -15.53 1.10 -18.29
C PRO A 37 -15.83 0.48 -16.91
N SER A 38 -14.89 -0.28 -16.35
CA SER A 38 -15.02 -0.84 -15.00
C SER A 38 -14.88 0.19 -13.86
N CYS A 39 -14.41 1.41 -14.15
CA CYS A 39 -14.13 2.46 -13.18
C CYS A 39 -15.01 3.69 -13.34
N TYR A 40 -15.64 3.87 -14.49
CA TYR A 40 -16.34 5.08 -14.83
C TYR A 40 -17.57 4.81 -15.71
N ASN A 41 -18.68 5.47 -15.40
CA ASN A 41 -19.89 5.48 -16.23
C ASN A 41 -19.93 6.76 -17.08
N TYR A 42 -19.69 6.62 -18.36
CA TYR A 42 -19.68 7.73 -19.30
C TYR A 42 -21.06 8.39 -19.51
N LEU A 43 -22.12 7.64 -19.36
CA LEU A 43 -23.49 8.16 -19.56
C LEU A 43 -23.94 9.01 -18.38
N ARG A 44 -23.50 8.67 -17.17
CA ARG A 44 -23.91 9.33 -15.92
C ARG A 44 -22.84 10.27 -15.37
N ASP A 45 -21.64 10.33 -15.98
CA ASP A 45 -20.47 11.08 -15.46
C ASP A 45 -20.10 10.69 -14.00
N VAL A 46 -20.11 9.40 -13.69
CA VAL A 46 -19.90 8.90 -12.33
C VAL A 46 -18.78 7.89 -12.29
N TYR A 47 -17.86 8.05 -11.32
CA TYR A 47 -16.82 7.07 -11.02
C TYR A 47 -17.34 5.97 -10.10
N TYR A 48 -16.98 4.72 -10.38
CA TYR A 48 -17.27 3.58 -9.51
C TYR A 48 -16.16 3.45 -8.45
N ALA A 49 -16.54 3.46 -7.17
CA ALA A 49 -15.63 3.17 -6.09
C ALA A 49 -15.09 1.72 -6.18
N LYS A 50 -13.83 1.54 -5.79
CA LYS A 50 -13.13 0.24 -5.79
C LYS A 50 -12.89 -0.27 -4.38
N ASP A 51 -12.79 0.65 -3.40
CA ASP A 51 -12.61 0.32 -2.01
C ASP A 51 -13.36 1.37 -1.17
N GLY A 52 -14.21 0.92 -0.28
CA GLY A 52 -15.15 1.79 0.43
C GLY A 52 -15.98 2.67 -0.53
N ARG A 53 -16.22 3.92 -0.12
CA ARG A 53 -16.96 4.92 -0.93
C ARG A 53 -16.07 6.01 -1.53
N THR A 54 -14.79 6.05 -1.14
CA THR A 54 -13.90 7.19 -1.38
C THR A 54 -12.65 6.86 -2.19
N PHE A 55 -12.40 5.58 -2.46
CA PHE A 55 -11.29 5.15 -3.29
C PHE A 55 -11.76 4.70 -4.67
N PHE A 56 -11.17 5.29 -5.69
CA PHE A 56 -11.47 5.03 -7.11
C PHE A 56 -10.28 4.37 -7.80
N GLY A 57 -10.50 3.68 -8.90
CA GLY A 57 -9.40 3.16 -9.71
C GLY A 57 -8.47 4.28 -10.18
N ALA A 58 -7.16 4.11 -9.99
CA ALA A 58 -6.16 5.05 -10.47
C ALA A 58 -6.07 5.04 -12.00
N SER A 59 -5.82 6.21 -12.61
CA SER A 59 -5.56 6.32 -14.04
C SER A 59 -4.24 5.63 -14.42
N GLU A 60 -4.10 5.26 -15.69
CA GLU A 60 -2.85 4.68 -16.20
C GLU A 60 -1.65 5.59 -15.94
N GLN A 61 -1.84 6.90 -16.09
CA GLN A 61 -0.81 7.89 -15.80
C GLN A 61 -0.44 7.88 -14.33
N ALA A 62 -1.44 7.83 -13.42
CA ALA A 62 -1.19 7.76 -11.99
C ALA A 62 -0.43 6.48 -11.61
N VAL A 63 -0.83 5.32 -12.14
CA VAL A 63 -0.12 4.07 -11.88
C VAL A 63 1.33 4.15 -12.37
N LYS A 64 1.57 4.62 -13.60
CA LYS A 64 2.93 4.79 -14.14
C LYS A 64 3.75 5.78 -13.33
N PHE A 65 3.17 6.91 -12.93
CA PHE A 65 3.83 7.93 -12.13
C PHE A 65 4.31 7.37 -10.78
N TYR A 66 3.44 6.68 -10.04
CA TYR A 66 3.81 6.09 -8.75
C TYR A 66 4.73 4.86 -8.89
N MET A 67 4.62 4.13 -10.00
CA MET A 67 5.43 2.94 -10.25
C MET A 67 6.83 3.26 -10.80
N ASP A 68 7.06 4.44 -11.40
CA ASP A 68 8.38 4.80 -11.93
C ASP A 68 9.35 5.11 -10.78
N PRO A 69 10.38 4.27 -10.55
CA PRO A 69 11.27 4.44 -9.41
C PRO A 69 12.03 5.77 -9.45
N ARG A 70 12.28 6.32 -10.64
CA ARG A 70 13.06 7.55 -10.83
C ARG A 70 12.40 8.77 -10.22
N ASN A 71 11.06 8.78 -10.13
CA ASN A 71 10.29 9.84 -9.50
C ASN A 71 10.54 9.98 -7.98
N TRP A 72 11.21 8.99 -7.34
CA TRP A 72 11.29 8.86 -5.89
C TRP A 72 12.73 8.72 -5.37
N LEU A 73 13.75 9.13 -6.16
CA LEU A 73 15.15 9.01 -5.79
C LEU A 73 15.70 10.22 -5.02
N ASP A 74 14.84 11.06 -4.48
CA ASP A 74 15.23 12.19 -3.63
C ASP A 74 15.25 11.84 -2.13
N SER A 75 15.77 12.73 -1.30
CA SER A 75 15.96 12.55 0.14
C SER A 75 14.65 12.35 0.95
N ASN A 76 13.49 12.69 0.38
CA ASN A 76 12.19 12.52 1.04
C ASN A 76 11.57 11.17 0.73
N TYR A 77 11.83 10.64 -0.47
CA TYR A 77 11.12 9.48 -0.97
C TYR A 77 12.00 8.25 -1.21
N ILE A 78 13.32 8.36 -1.13
CA ILE A 78 14.24 7.21 -1.31
C ILE A 78 13.91 6.05 -0.36
N PHE A 79 13.32 6.34 0.80
CA PHE A 79 12.88 5.34 1.76
C PHE A 79 11.72 4.45 1.26
N LEU A 80 11.12 4.76 0.10
CA LEU A 80 10.25 3.86 -0.66
C LEU A 80 10.92 2.51 -0.96
N PHE A 81 12.24 2.55 -1.10
CA PHE A 81 13.09 1.40 -1.43
C PHE A 81 13.88 0.88 -0.24
N ASN A 82 13.63 1.40 0.98
CA ASN A 82 14.37 0.98 2.18
C ASN A 82 14.06 -0.48 2.54
N ASP A 83 15.13 -1.25 2.81
CA ASP A 83 15.00 -2.65 3.21
C ASP A 83 14.40 -2.77 4.60
N TYR A 84 13.40 -3.62 4.74
CA TYR A 84 12.68 -3.87 5.99
C TYR A 84 13.39 -4.86 6.92
N LYS A 85 14.62 -5.26 6.61
CA LYS A 85 15.38 -6.19 7.45
C LYS A 85 15.92 -5.52 8.71
N TYR A 86 16.16 -6.35 9.72
CA TYR A 86 16.81 -5.95 10.95
C TYR A 86 18.30 -5.68 10.73
N HIS A 87 18.80 -4.55 11.18
CA HIS A 87 20.21 -4.18 11.15
C HIS A 87 20.75 -4.01 12.58
N ARG A 88 21.94 -4.53 12.87
CA ARG A 88 22.58 -4.36 14.19
C ARG A 88 23.10 -2.94 14.38
N GLY A 89 23.28 -2.53 15.65
CA GLY A 89 23.90 -1.24 15.99
C GLY A 89 22.96 -0.04 15.97
N ILE A 90 21.64 -0.24 15.85
CA ILE A 90 20.62 0.82 15.93
C ILE A 90 19.93 0.76 17.30
N ASP A 91 19.80 1.89 17.98
CA ASP A 91 18.94 2.01 19.17
C ASP A 91 17.46 2.06 18.77
N TYR A 92 16.95 0.91 18.42
CA TYR A 92 15.55 0.78 18.00
C TYR A 92 14.55 1.16 19.10
N LEU A 93 14.87 0.94 20.37
CA LEU A 93 13.91 1.20 21.45
C LEU A 93 13.61 2.68 21.57
N SER A 94 14.63 3.52 21.53
CA SER A 94 14.46 4.98 21.55
C SER A 94 13.66 5.47 20.35
N VAL A 95 13.98 4.99 19.15
CA VAL A 95 13.27 5.36 17.91
C VAL A 95 11.81 4.95 17.95
N VAL A 96 11.51 3.69 18.31
CA VAL A 96 10.13 3.17 18.38
C VAL A 96 9.31 3.91 19.45
N LYS A 97 9.89 4.18 20.62
CA LYS A 97 9.22 4.99 21.65
C LYS A 97 8.87 6.38 21.13
N THR A 98 9.79 7.02 20.41
CA THR A 98 9.53 8.38 19.91
C THR A 98 8.49 8.38 18.80
N LEU A 99 8.41 7.35 17.96
CA LEU A 99 7.33 7.19 16.97
C LEU A 99 5.94 7.19 17.61
N PHE A 100 5.80 6.59 18.80
CA PHE A 100 4.51 6.47 19.48
C PHE A 100 4.25 7.58 20.52
N LYS A 101 5.26 8.36 20.92
CA LYS A 101 5.16 9.41 21.93
C LYS A 101 4.12 10.47 21.51
N GLY A 102 3.11 10.69 22.37
CA GLY A 102 2.04 11.65 22.10
C GLY A 102 1.00 11.20 21.05
N ARG A 103 1.18 10.02 20.42
CA ARG A 103 0.28 9.50 19.40
C ARG A 103 -0.54 8.31 19.87
N ASN A 104 0.11 7.31 20.45
CA ASN A 104 -0.55 6.10 20.94
C ASN A 104 0.12 5.60 22.21
N ARG A 105 -0.53 5.87 23.36
CA ARG A 105 0.01 5.52 24.69
C ARG A 105 0.23 4.02 24.87
N THR A 106 -0.64 3.20 24.31
CA THR A 106 -0.54 1.74 24.45
C THR A 106 0.64 1.19 23.67
N LEU A 107 0.84 1.62 22.41
CA LEU A 107 2.00 1.23 21.61
C LEU A 107 3.30 1.75 22.22
N TYR A 108 3.30 2.98 22.75
CA TYR A 108 4.45 3.55 23.47
C TYR A 108 4.90 2.66 24.64
N LYS A 109 3.95 2.22 25.48
CA LYS A 109 4.24 1.32 26.61
C LYS A 109 4.76 -0.05 26.17
N ASN A 110 4.37 -0.51 24.98
CA ASN A 110 4.76 -1.80 24.41
C ASN A 110 5.88 -1.70 23.36
N ALA A 111 6.64 -0.59 23.32
CA ALA A 111 7.72 -0.39 22.34
C ALA A 111 8.77 -1.53 22.31
N LYS A 112 9.07 -2.11 23.48
CA LYS A 112 9.99 -3.26 23.60
C LYS A 112 9.50 -4.50 22.85
N SER A 113 8.18 -4.69 22.74
CA SER A 113 7.61 -5.81 21.94
C SER A 113 7.96 -5.70 20.47
N PHE A 114 7.98 -4.50 19.90
CA PHE A 114 8.40 -4.26 18.51
C PHE A 114 9.88 -4.58 18.31
N VAL A 115 10.74 -4.16 19.24
CA VAL A 115 12.19 -4.45 19.18
C VAL A 115 12.44 -5.96 19.25
N ASN A 116 11.81 -6.64 20.19
CA ASN A 116 11.94 -8.08 20.35
C ASN A 116 11.42 -8.85 19.14
N ALA A 117 10.24 -8.48 18.63
CA ALA A 117 9.64 -9.10 17.45
C ALA A 117 10.52 -8.87 16.20
N GLY A 118 11.00 -7.65 16.01
CA GLY A 118 11.90 -7.31 14.91
C GLY A 118 13.17 -8.15 14.94
N LYS A 119 13.83 -8.24 16.09
CA LYS A 119 15.02 -9.08 16.28
C LYS A 119 14.72 -10.56 16.02
N THR A 120 13.60 -11.06 16.52
CA THR A 120 13.22 -12.48 16.38
C THR A 120 12.93 -12.87 14.93
N TYR A 121 12.27 -12.00 14.18
CA TYR A 121 11.84 -12.31 12.79
C TYR A 121 12.67 -11.62 11.71
N GLY A 122 13.79 -10.99 12.09
CA GLY A 122 14.70 -10.34 11.15
C GLY A 122 14.12 -9.07 10.50
N LEU A 123 13.13 -8.41 11.12
CA LEU A 123 12.48 -7.20 10.61
C LEU A 123 12.96 -5.95 11.36
N SER A 124 13.04 -4.84 10.65
CA SER A 124 13.29 -3.53 11.26
C SER A 124 12.18 -3.18 12.27
N PRO A 125 12.48 -2.95 13.56
CA PRO A 125 11.50 -2.46 14.52
C PRO A 125 10.87 -1.12 14.14
N ILE A 126 11.59 -0.29 13.38
CA ILE A 126 11.10 0.99 12.87
C ILE A 126 10.02 0.74 11.82
N TYR A 127 10.25 -0.20 10.91
CA TYR A 127 9.25 -0.63 9.94
C TYR A 127 7.97 -1.14 10.61
N LEU A 128 8.10 -2.03 11.59
CA LEU A 128 6.96 -2.56 12.34
C LEU A 128 6.20 -1.44 13.07
N ALA A 129 6.92 -0.52 13.72
CA ALA A 129 6.33 0.60 14.43
C ALA A 129 5.64 1.60 13.49
N ALA A 130 6.23 1.90 12.34
CA ALA A 130 5.64 2.78 11.34
C ALA A 130 4.33 2.20 10.79
N LYS A 131 4.33 0.90 10.42
CA LYS A 131 3.09 0.22 10.01
C LYS A 131 2.02 0.26 11.11
N ALA A 132 2.38 -0.07 12.34
CA ALA A 132 1.44 -0.02 13.45
C ALA A 132 0.87 1.38 13.69
N ALA A 133 1.69 2.42 13.56
CA ALA A 133 1.25 3.82 13.72
C ALA A 133 0.27 4.24 12.62
N GLU A 134 0.47 3.78 11.39
CA GLU A 134 -0.42 4.06 10.26
C GLU A 134 -1.76 3.33 10.42
N GLU A 135 -1.72 2.07 10.80
CA GLU A 135 -2.93 1.22 10.94
C GLU A 135 -3.79 1.57 12.16
N GLN A 136 -3.21 2.09 13.24
CA GLN A 136 -3.91 2.25 14.52
C GLN A 136 -4.27 3.69 14.87
N GLY A 137 -3.63 4.68 14.30
CA GLY A 137 -3.86 6.07 14.71
C GLY A 137 -3.71 6.28 16.23
N GLY A 138 -4.69 6.93 16.86
CA GLY A 138 -4.67 7.23 18.30
C GLY A 138 -5.15 6.07 19.20
N SER A 139 -5.87 5.10 18.66
CA SER A 139 -6.44 3.97 19.42
C SER A 139 -6.08 2.64 18.74
N ILE A 140 -6.09 1.56 19.53
CA ILE A 140 -5.76 0.22 19.03
C ILE A 140 -7.04 -0.51 18.64
N ASN A 141 -7.01 -1.18 17.48
CA ASN A 141 -8.05 -2.12 17.10
C ASN A 141 -8.00 -3.32 18.05
N SER A 142 -8.93 -3.34 19.01
CA SER A 142 -9.04 -4.37 20.04
C SER A 142 -10.48 -4.53 20.49
N GLY A 143 -10.82 -5.72 20.98
CA GLY A 143 -12.18 -5.99 21.44
C GLY A 143 -12.43 -7.45 21.80
N ARG A 144 -13.63 -7.73 22.31
CA ARG A 144 -14.08 -9.09 22.62
C ARG A 144 -14.65 -9.76 21.37
N VAL A 145 -14.13 -10.95 21.10
CA VAL A 145 -14.65 -11.86 20.06
C VAL A 145 -14.72 -13.26 20.67
N ASP A 146 -15.88 -13.89 20.62
CA ASP A 146 -16.14 -15.23 21.18
C ASP A 146 -15.54 -15.42 22.57
N GLY A 147 -15.88 -14.52 23.49
CA GLY A 147 -15.46 -14.57 24.88
C GLY A 147 -14.02 -14.15 25.19
N LYS A 148 -13.15 -13.95 24.19
CA LYS A 148 -11.75 -13.55 24.39
C LYS A 148 -11.51 -12.11 23.96
N TYR A 149 -10.77 -11.34 24.76
CA TYR A 149 -10.29 -10.04 24.37
C TYR A 149 -9.03 -10.17 23.51
N VAL A 150 -9.03 -9.57 22.33
CA VAL A 150 -7.95 -9.67 21.33
C VAL A 150 -7.56 -8.30 20.79
N TYR A 151 -6.36 -8.27 20.20
CA TYR A 151 -5.73 -7.09 19.63
C TYR A 151 -5.31 -7.36 18.20
N ASN A 152 -5.43 -6.38 17.30
CA ASN A 152 -4.92 -6.49 15.94
C ASN A 152 -4.15 -5.24 15.55
N ILE A 153 -2.85 -5.25 15.81
CA ILE A 153 -1.98 -4.07 15.68
C ILE A 153 -1.68 -3.71 14.22
N PHE A 154 -1.78 -4.65 13.30
CA PHE A 154 -1.48 -4.45 11.88
C PHE A 154 -2.70 -4.60 10.97
N ASN A 155 -3.90 -4.61 11.53
CA ASN A 155 -5.18 -4.79 10.83
C ASN A 155 -5.20 -5.99 9.85
N ILE A 156 -4.43 -7.04 10.17
CA ILE A 156 -4.36 -8.26 9.35
C ILE A 156 -5.74 -8.90 9.29
N GLY A 157 -6.21 -9.19 8.07
CA GLY A 157 -7.55 -9.74 7.84
C GLY A 157 -8.69 -8.74 8.02
N ALA A 158 -8.40 -7.45 8.08
CA ALA A 158 -9.39 -6.38 8.07
C ALA A 158 -9.82 -6.06 6.64
N TYR A 159 -10.73 -6.83 6.10
CA TYR A 159 -11.33 -6.60 4.78
C TYR A 159 -12.79 -6.17 4.92
N ASP A 160 -13.23 -5.28 4.07
CA ASP A 160 -14.60 -4.76 4.04
C ASP A 160 -15.56 -5.79 3.46
N SER A 161 -16.01 -6.71 4.31
CA SER A 161 -17.14 -7.59 4.06
C SER A 161 -18.17 -7.40 5.17
N SER A 162 -19.23 -8.23 5.18
CA SER A 162 -20.25 -8.19 6.23
C SER A 162 -19.65 -8.16 7.63
N GLY A 163 -19.93 -7.10 8.39
CA GLY A 163 -19.41 -6.89 9.76
C GLY A 163 -18.32 -5.81 9.89
N GLY A 164 -17.81 -5.27 8.76
CA GLY A 164 -16.81 -4.20 8.73
C GLY A 164 -15.37 -4.65 8.97
N GLY A 165 -14.42 -3.93 8.36
CA GLY A 165 -13.00 -4.32 8.35
C GLY A 165 -12.38 -4.51 9.75
N ALA A 166 -12.62 -3.58 10.66
CA ALA A 166 -12.08 -3.67 12.03
C ALA A 166 -12.52 -4.96 12.74
N ARG A 167 -13.82 -5.31 12.67
CA ARG A 167 -14.36 -6.52 13.30
C ARG A 167 -13.84 -7.80 12.65
N ASN A 168 -13.70 -7.81 11.32
CA ASN A 168 -13.12 -8.95 10.60
C ASN A 168 -11.65 -9.16 11.01
N GLY A 169 -10.88 -8.09 11.16
CA GLY A 169 -9.54 -8.15 11.70
C GLY A 169 -9.47 -8.72 13.12
N LEU A 170 -10.42 -8.38 13.99
CA LEU A 170 -10.51 -8.96 15.35
C LEU A 170 -10.89 -10.44 15.31
N ARG A 171 -11.81 -10.87 14.44
CA ARG A 171 -12.12 -12.28 14.22
C ARG A 171 -10.89 -13.06 13.73
N TRP A 172 -10.11 -12.45 12.84
CA TRP A 172 -8.85 -13.03 12.40
C TRP A 172 -7.86 -13.21 13.56
N ALA A 173 -7.68 -12.18 14.39
CA ALA A 173 -6.82 -12.23 15.59
C ALA A 173 -7.31 -13.24 16.64
N ARG A 174 -8.61 -13.55 16.68
CA ARG A 174 -9.25 -14.50 17.60
C ARG A 174 -9.14 -15.96 17.15
N ARG A 175 -8.75 -16.24 15.93
CA ARG A 175 -8.68 -17.61 15.36
C ARG A 175 -8.14 -18.63 16.37
N LYS A 176 -8.45 -19.91 16.15
CA LYS A 176 -7.90 -21.03 16.93
C LYS A 176 -6.37 -20.97 16.97
N SER A 177 -5.80 -21.57 17.99
CA SER A 177 -4.33 -21.63 18.16
C SER A 177 -3.64 -22.07 16.87
N ASN A 178 -2.69 -21.26 16.41
CA ASN A 178 -1.96 -21.51 15.19
C ASN A 178 -0.50 -21.06 15.39
N SER A 179 0.42 -21.99 15.33
CA SER A 179 1.85 -21.75 15.50
C SER A 179 2.44 -20.87 14.38
N LYS A 180 1.84 -20.92 13.17
CA LYS A 180 2.29 -20.11 12.03
C LYS A 180 2.13 -18.60 12.28
N TYR A 181 1.04 -18.19 12.94
CA TYR A 181 0.74 -16.78 13.19
C TYR A 181 0.58 -16.42 14.66
N LEU A 182 0.80 -17.37 15.58
CA LEU A 182 0.72 -17.18 17.03
C LEU A 182 -0.66 -16.68 17.53
N THR A 183 -1.72 -17.02 16.81
CA THR A 183 -3.09 -16.72 17.27
C THR A 183 -3.50 -17.66 18.41
N PRO A 184 -4.43 -17.22 19.31
CA PRO A 184 -5.11 -15.93 19.36
C PRO A 184 -4.23 -14.83 19.97
N TRP A 185 -4.37 -13.59 19.50
CA TRP A 185 -3.60 -12.44 19.94
C TRP A 185 -4.25 -11.77 21.16
N THR A 186 -4.10 -12.39 22.33
CA THR A 186 -4.76 -11.99 23.58
C THR A 186 -4.02 -10.90 24.36
N SER A 187 -2.91 -10.39 23.86
CA SER A 187 -2.17 -9.24 24.39
C SER A 187 -1.54 -8.44 23.26
N VAL A 188 -1.16 -7.18 23.55
CA VAL A 188 -0.43 -6.34 22.60
C VAL A 188 0.88 -7.02 22.16
N ASP A 189 1.63 -7.62 23.10
CA ASP A 189 2.87 -8.34 22.79
C ASP A 189 2.64 -9.50 21.83
N LYS A 190 1.62 -10.34 22.08
CA LYS A 190 1.25 -11.43 21.16
C LYS A 190 0.83 -10.91 19.78
N ALA A 191 0.07 -9.80 19.73
CA ALA A 191 -0.36 -9.20 18.48
C ALA A 191 0.82 -8.63 17.68
N VAL A 192 1.77 -7.97 18.36
CA VAL A 192 3.00 -7.48 17.73
C VAL A 192 3.85 -8.62 17.21
N LYS A 193 4.10 -9.65 18.02
CA LYS A 193 4.89 -10.83 17.61
C LYS A 193 4.23 -11.60 16.46
N GLY A 194 2.95 -11.89 16.59
CA GLY A 194 2.20 -12.63 15.57
C GLY A 194 2.10 -11.86 14.26
N GLY A 195 1.84 -10.55 14.33
CA GLY A 195 1.81 -9.67 13.18
C GLY A 195 3.18 -9.53 12.52
N ALA A 196 4.25 -9.37 13.30
CA ALA A 196 5.62 -9.35 12.76
C ALA A 196 5.96 -10.67 12.04
N LYS A 197 5.59 -11.81 12.62
CA LYS A 197 5.77 -13.12 11.97
C LYS A 197 4.98 -13.23 10.67
N TYR A 198 3.75 -12.70 10.64
CA TYR A 198 2.94 -12.65 9.44
C TYR A 198 3.60 -11.82 8.34
N LEU A 199 4.07 -10.62 8.67
CA LEU A 199 4.74 -9.73 7.71
C LEU A 199 6.06 -10.31 7.20
N ALA A 200 6.86 -10.91 8.10
CA ALA A 200 8.09 -11.58 7.73
C ALA A 200 7.84 -12.71 6.72
N TYR A 201 6.84 -13.55 7.00
CA TYR A 201 6.55 -14.71 6.17
C TYR A 201 5.88 -14.34 4.83
N ASN A 202 4.89 -13.46 4.86
CA ASN A 202 4.07 -13.21 3.66
C ASN A 202 4.65 -12.13 2.75
N PHE A 203 5.39 -11.15 3.28
CA PHE A 203 5.91 -10.04 2.49
C PHE A 203 7.42 -10.08 2.35
N VAL A 204 8.17 -9.96 3.43
CA VAL A 204 9.64 -9.90 3.37
C VAL A 204 10.24 -11.20 2.84
N GLY A 205 9.74 -12.35 3.29
CA GLY A 205 10.10 -13.67 2.76
C GLY A 205 9.64 -13.91 1.32
N ASN A 206 8.63 -13.18 0.87
CA ASN A 206 8.13 -13.18 -0.51
C ASN A 206 8.80 -12.11 -1.39
N ARG A 207 10.04 -11.70 -1.08
CA ARG A 207 10.78 -10.65 -1.82
C ARG A 207 10.05 -9.29 -1.90
N GLN A 208 9.09 -9.04 -1.01
CA GLN A 208 8.35 -7.79 -0.87
C GLN A 208 8.86 -7.02 0.37
N ASN A 209 10.16 -6.77 0.43
CA ASN A 209 10.88 -6.22 1.57
C ASN A 209 11.09 -4.70 1.52
N THR A 210 10.31 -3.98 0.72
CA THR A 210 10.26 -2.51 0.69
C THR A 210 8.82 -2.06 0.49
N ALA A 211 8.49 -0.80 0.82
CA ALA A 211 7.15 -0.25 0.56
C ALA A 211 6.76 -0.34 -0.92
N TYR A 212 7.72 -0.11 -1.82
CA TYR A 212 7.54 -0.26 -3.26
C TYR A 212 7.17 -1.70 -3.64
N LEU A 213 7.93 -2.67 -3.16
CA LEU A 213 7.73 -4.08 -3.51
C LEU A 213 6.48 -4.68 -2.87
N GLU A 214 6.06 -4.20 -1.69
CA GLU A 214 4.80 -4.59 -1.06
C GLU A 214 3.58 -4.19 -1.90
N HIS A 215 3.68 -3.12 -2.68
CA HIS A 215 2.59 -2.69 -3.54
C HIS A 215 2.69 -3.27 -4.96
N PHE A 216 3.85 -3.12 -5.63
CA PHE A 216 3.95 -3.47 -7.05
C PHE A 216 4.28 -4.94 -7.32
N ASN A 217 4.90 -5.64 -6.37
CA ASN A 217 5.24 -7.08 -6.42
C ASN A 217 5.96 -7.50 -7.72
N VAL A 218 6.96 -6.73 -8.13
CA VAL A 218 7.63 -6.89 -9.43
C VAL A 218 8.81 -7.86 -9.44
N LEU A 219 9.24 -8.38 -8.28
CA LEU A 219 10.35 -9.32 -8.18
C LEU A 219 9.93 -10.80 -8.20
N ASN A 220 8.64 -11.08 -8.25
CA ASN A 220 8.07 -12.44 -8.22
C ASN A 220 7.56 -12.91 -9.59
N GLY A 221 8.06 -12.31 -10.67
CA GLY A 221 7.70 -12.62 -12.05
C GLY A 221 6.43 -11.89 -12.52
N TYR A 222 6.22 -11.90 -13.83
CA TYR A 222 5.16 -11.15 -14.51
C TYR A 222 3.75 -11.45 -13.99
N SER A 223 3.43 -12.72 -13.74
CA SER A 223 2.10 -13.14 -13.27
C SER A 223 1.72 -12.51 -11.93
N ASN A 224 2.72 -12.21 -11.09
CA ASN A 224 2.52 -11.69 -9.75
C ASN A 224 2.48 -10.16 -9.67
N VAL A 225 2.81 -9.44 -10.73
CA VAL A 225 2.73 -7.97 -10.76
C VAL A 225 1.30 -7.52 -10.43
N GLY A 226 1.16 -6.66 -9.41
CA GLY A 226 -0.12 -6.14 -8.96
C GLY A 226 -1.00 -7.16 -8.21
N THR A 227 -0.41 -8.26 -7.75
CA THR A 227 -1.06 -9.22 -6.85
C THR A 227 -0.39 -9.21 -5.48
N HIS A 228 -1.05 -9.73 -4.46
CA HIS A 228 -0.54 -9.80 -3.10
C HIS A 228 -0.07 -8.43 -2.57
N VAL A 229 -0.85 -7.40 -2.85
CA VAL A 229 -0.54 -6.02 -2.41
C VAL A 229 -0.95 -5.82 -0.95
N TYR A 230 -0.12 -5.11 -0.19
CA TYR A 230 -0.42 -4.81 1.21
C TYR A 230 -1.49 -3.72 1.34
N MET A 231 -1.39 -2.65 0.55
CA MET A 231 -2.35 -1.54 0.47
C MET A 231 -2.75 -1.30 -0.98
N THR A 232 -4.05 -1.07 -1.21
CA THR A 232 -4.58 -0.85 -2.56
C THR A 232 -4.30 0.57 -3.09
N ALA A 233 -4.13 1.56 -2.20
CA ALA A 233 -3.86 2.94 -2.59
C ALA A 233 -2.47 3.08 -3.20
N VAL A 234 -2.41 3.41 -4.50
CA VAL A 234 -1.16 3.45 -5.28
C VAL A 234 -0.14 4.47 -4.76
N TYR A 235 -0.59 5.50 -4.07
CA TYR A 235 0.24 6.56 -3.45
C TYR A 235 0.71 6.22 -2.02
N ALA A 236 0.11 5.23 -1.37
CA ALA A 236 0.38 4.92 0.02
C ALA A 236 1.85 4.57 0.30
N PRO A 237 2.54 3.77 -0.53
CA PRO A 237 3.97 3.50 -0.33
C PRO A 237 4.83 4.77 -0.32
N LYS A 238 4.54 5.74 -1.19
CA LYS A 238 5.22 7.04 -1.22
C LYS A 238 5.00 7.84 0.07
N ASN A 239 3.78 7.82 0.60
CA ASN A 239 3.49 8.50 1.87
C ASN A 239 4.22 7.82 3.04
N MET A 240 4.26 6.49 3.09
CA MET A 240 5.06 5.75 4.07
C MET A 240 6.55 6.12 3.99
N ALA A 241 7.10 6.23 2.77
CA ALA A 241 8.47 6.63 2.55
C ALA A 241 8.76 8.03 3.14
N ALA A 242 7.90 9.01 2.90
CA ALA A 242 8.01 10.36 3.43
C ALA A 242 7.97 10.38 4.97
N HIS A 243 7.07 9.61 5.58
CA HIS A 243 6.99 9.45 7.03
C HIS A 243 8.27 8.79 7.60
N THR A 244 8.77 7.75 6.94
CA THR A 244 10.02 7.08 7.31
C THR A 244 11.19 8.06 7.23
N ALA A 245 11.34 8.80 6.12
CA ALA A 245 12.39 9.80 5.94
C ALA A 245 12.36 10.88 7.05
N SER A 246 11.17 11.39 7.36
CA SER A 246 10.97 12.35 8.44
C SER A 246 11.43 11.81 9.79
N ASN A 247 11.06 10.57 10.09
CA ASN A 247 11.44 9.90 11.33
C ASN A 247 12.97 9.65 11.39
N TYR A 248 13.57 9.20 10.30
CA TYR A 248 15.02 8.98 10.21
C TYR A 248 15.80 10.29 10.42
N ARG A 249 15.35 11.42 9.85
CA ARG A 249 15.93 12.73 10.12
C ARG A 249 15.76 13.15 11.58
N LYS A 250 14.56 13.06 12.10
CA LYS A 250 14.22 13.43 13.48
C LYS A 250 15.10 12.69 14.51
N TYR A 251 15.40 11.42 14.27
CA TYR A 251 16.20 10.58 15.18
C TYR A 251 17.68 10.51 14.80
N LYS A 252 18.11 11.31 13.82
CA LYS A 252 19.49 11.34 13.32
C LYS A 252 20.05 9.95 12.95
N ILE A 253 19.16 9.06 12.46
CA ILE A 253 19.52 7.72 12.00
C ILE A 253 19.66 7.63 10.48
N HIS A 254 19.41 8.72 9.76
CA HIS A 254 19.63 8.82 8.32
C HIS A 254 21.11 8.62 7.92
N SER A 255 22.05 8.90 8.83
CA SER A 255 23.48 8.65 8.65
C SER A 255 23.90 7.20 8.90
N LYS A 256 23.02 6.34 9.42
CA LYS A 256 23.29 4.91 9.56
C LYS A 256 23.19 4.22 8.21
N THR A 257 23.86 3.08 8.08
CA THR A 257 23.81 2.29 6.84
C THR A 257 22.39 1.89 6.52
N ASN A 258 21.89 2.41 5.42
CA ASN A 258 20.59 2.03 4.85
C ASN A 258 20.83 1.22 3.57
N VAL A 259 20.08 0.17 3.38
CA VAL A 259 20.09 -0.63 2.16
C VAL A 259 18.82 -0.32 1.39
N PHE A 260 18.96 0.08 0.13
CA PHE A 260 17.83 0.41 -0.74
C PHE A 260 17.76 -0.59 -1.90
N TYR A 261 16.59 -1.21 -2.10
CA TYR A 261 16.28 -2.10 -3.20
C TYR A 261 15.52 -1.32 -4.27
N ILE A 262 16.25 -0.65 -5.17
CA ILE A 262 15.68 0.16 -6.25
C ILE A 262 15.42 -0.74 -7.46
N PRO A 263 14.16 -0.98 -7.85
CA PRO A 263 13.82 -1.83 -8.98
C PRO A 263 14.28 -1.21 -10.31
N VAL A 264 14.85 -2.03 -11.17
CA VAL A 264 15.25 -1.66 -12.54
C VAL A 264 14.45 -2.48 -13.52
N TYR A 265 13.87 -1.81 -14.51
CA TYR A 265 13.13 -2.42 -15.61
C TYR A 265 13.89 -2.28 -16.91
N ARG A 266 13.74 -3.26 -17.78
CA ARG A 266 14.29 -3.19 -19.16
C ARG A 266 13.45 -2.24 -20.00
N ASN A 267 14.06 -1.57 -20.97
CA ASN A 267 13.40 -0.69 -21.94
C ASN A 267 12.55 0.40 -21.29
N MET A 268 13.08 1.05 -20.25
CA MET A 268 12.42 2.23 -19.68
C MET A 268 12.46 3.39 -20.66
N PRO A 269 11.38 4.22 -20.72
CA PRO A 269 11.43 5.47 -21.49
C PRO A 269 12.57 6.37 -21.01
N SER A 270 13.10 7.22 -21.88
CA SER A 270 14.17 8.16 -21.53
C SER A 270 13.77 9.15 -20.44
N LYS A 271 12.50 9.56 -20.43
CA LYS A 271 11.92 10.45 -19.39
C LYS A 271 11.13 9.67 -18.36
N GLU A 272 11.12 10.18 -17.12
CA GLU A 272 10.29 9.67 -16.06
C GLU A 272 8.80 9.82 -16.40
N ALA A 273 7.97 8.96 -15.80
CA ALA A 273 6.53 9.06 -15.93
C ALA A 273 6.05 10.37 -15.27
N PRO A 274 5.38 11.26 -16.04
CA PRO A 274 4.99 12.57 -15.54
C PRO A 274 3.83 12.49 -14.54
N VAL A 275 3.71 13.54 -13.73
CA VAL A 275 2.52 13.73 -12.87
C VAL A 275 1.26 13.73 -13.75
N PRO A 276 0.20 13.02 -13.36
CA PRO A 276 -1.06 12.99 -14.09
C PRO A 276 -1.64 14.40 -14.31
N SER A 277 -1.90 14.74 -15.56
CA SER A 277 -2.52 15.99 -15.94
C SER A 277 -3.66 15.76 -16.95
N GLN A 278 -4.56 16.72 -17.09
CA GLN A 278 -5.66 16.61 -18.07
C GLN A 278 -5.15 16.54 -19.50
N SER A 279 -4.08 17.28 -19.82
CA SER A 279 -3.45 17.26 -21.15
C SER A 279 -2.83 15.91 -21.52
N ASN A 280 -2.40 15.13 -20.52
CA ASN A 280 -1.78 13.83 -20.70
C ASN A 280 -2.77 12.66 -20.56
N ARG A 281 -4.07 12.93 -20.44
CA ARG A 281 -5.09 11.93 -20.21
C ARG A 281 -5.43 11.19 -21.52
N LYS A 282 -4.67 10.15 -21.83
CA LYS A 282 -4.88 9.30 -23.01
C LYS A 282 -6.05 8.31 -22.88
N ASP A 283 -6.45 7.98 -21.68
CA ASP A 283 -7.52 7.00 -21.39
C ASP A 283 -8.91 7.44 -21.89
N ASN A 284 -9.10 8.73 -22.18
CA ASN A 284 -10.36 9.23 -22.70
C ASN A 284 -10.58 9.00 -24.20
N ASN A 285 -9.49 8.80 -24.97
CA ASN A 285 -9.59 8.75 -26.41
C ASN A 285 -9.80 7.34 -26.98
N ASN A 286 -9.51 6.30 -26.19
CA ASN A 286 -9.50 4.91 -26.69
C ASN A 286 -10.68 4.06 -26.25
N TYR A 287 -11.51 4.52 -25.27
CA TYR A 287 -12.51 3.64 -24.68
C TYR A 287 -13.96 3.93 -25.12
N MET A 288 -14.32 5.16 -25.46
CA MET A 288 -15.64 5.46 -26.06
C MET A 288 -15.65 6.86 -26.72
N LYS A 289 -15.93 6.93 -28.00
CA LYS A 289 -16.55 8.12 -28.58
C LYS A 289 -18.06 7.94 -28.43
N VAL A 290 -18.68 8.71 -27.56
CA VAL A 290 -20.13 8.75 -27.45
C VAL A 290 -20.63 9.76 -28.47
N LEU A 291 -21.29 9.31 -29.50
CA LEU A 291 -22.01 10.19 -30.41
C LEU A 291 -23.36 10.49 -29.77
N LYS A 292 -23.59 11.77 -29.48
CA LYS A 292 -24.92 12.24 -29.04
C LYS A 292 -25.74 12.53 -30.26
N ILE A 293 -26.74 11.68 -30.54
CA ILE A 293 -27.66 11.89 -31.63
C ILE A 293 -28.96 12.44 -31.06
N LYS A 294 -29.43 13.57 -31.64
CA LYS A 294 -30.76 14.12 -31.38
C LYS A 294 -31.73 13.37 -32.31
N MET A 295 -32.65 12.63 -31.73
CA MET A 295 -33.67 11.93 -32.49
C MET A 295 -34.72 12.91 -33.00
N SER A 296 -35.45 12.55 -34.04
CA SER A 296 -36.52 13.36 -34.64
C SER A 296 -37.67 13.68 -33.67
N ASP A 297 -37.87 12.86 -32.64
CA ASP A 297 -38.82 13.07 -31.55
C ASP A 297 -38.31 13.98 -30.42
N GLY A 298 -37.13 14.55 -30.57
CA GLY A 298 -36.48 15.40 -29.56
C GLY A 298 -35.74 14.63 -28.46
N SER A 299 -35.85 13.31 -28.41
CA SER A 299 -35.06 12.48 -27.48
C SER A 299 -33.59 12.48 -27.86
N LYS A 300 -32.73 12.13 -26.88
CA LYS A 300 -31.28 12.03 -27.08
C LYS A 300 -30.87 10.58 -26.91
N THR A 301 -30.29 9.99 -27.94
CA THR A 301 -29.68 8.68 -27.82
C THR A 301 -28.16 8.77 -27.86
N PHE A 302 -27.49 7.82 -27.24
CA PHE A 302 -26.03 7.76 -27.19
C PHE A 302 -25.58 6.48 -27.86
N ILE A 303 -24.82 6.60 -28.95
CA ILE A 303 -24.24 5.45 -29.64
C ILE A 303 -22.81 5.24 -29.13
N LYS A 304 -22.57 4.06 -28.63
CA LYS A 304 -21.24 3.58 -28.27
C LYS A 304 -20.53 3.13 -29.55
N ARG A 305 -19.40 3.75 -29.87
CA ARG A 305 -18.48 3.22 -30.86
C ARG A 305 -17.44 2.37 -30.14
N THR A 306 -17.47 1.07 -30.34
CA THR A 306 -16.33 0.19 -30.06
C THR A 306 -15.37 0.32 -31.23
N SER A 307 -14.16 0.80 -30.96
CA SER A 307 -13.03 0.70 -31.90
C SER A 307 -12.51 -0.70 -31.91
#